data_edfab967c9609f9edc41f2d4e3fa6e07
#
_entry.id   edfab967c9609f9edc41f2d4e3fa6e07
#
_cell.length_a   1.000
_cell.length_b   1.000
_cell.length_c   1.000
_cell.angle_alpha   90.00
_cell.angle_beta   90.00
_cell.angle_gamma   90.00
#
_symmetry.space_group_name_H-M   'P 1'
#
loop_
_entity.id
_entity.type
_entity.pdbx_description
1 polymer ?
#
loop_
_entity_poly.entity_id
_entity_poly.type
_entity_poly.pdbx_seq_one_letter_code
_entity_poly.pdbx_strand_id
1 'polypeptide(L)'
;SSFATKDYSGAEANWGDAARLSPYSSIRYDDDGTLRRLPYGDGMVQNPLWNVEMKDNKEISYGVFNNNYMIIKLPLKGLSYQMNLSNNLRFKDVNNYTPAYNRDGSSWLGSGSKEHQFTHDLIFENIVKYNNTFAEKHNVDVTLMYGYEYSSANKSTLSSNNIFNDALGFNGLGIGENHTVSTTAGKSAAVSSMARVGYRFADKYMVN
;
A
#
# COMPACT_ATOMS: atom_id res chain seq x y z
N SER A 1 19.23 1.93 -3.21
CA SER A 1 18.05 2.51 -2.54
C SER A 1 17.20 3.26 -3.55
N SER A 2 15.89 3.20 -3.41
CA SER A 2 14.92 3.96 -4.19
C SER A 2 13.89 4.58 -3.26
N PHE A 3 13.38 5.73 -3.65
CA PHE A 3 12.27 6.42 -3.00
C PHE A 3 11.12 6.54 -3.99
N ALA A 4 9.91 6.23 -3.57
CA ALA A 4 8.72 6.36 -4.38
C ALA A 4 7.65 7.13 -3.61
N THR A 5 7.00 8.06 -4.30
CA THR A 5 5.82 8.77 -3.80
C THR A 5 4.68 8.54 -4.78
N LYS A 6 3.50 8.25 -4.26
CA LYS A 6 2.26 8.19 -5.03
C LYS A 6 1.23 9.06 -4.35
N ASP A 7 0.56 9.88 -5.14
CA ASP A 7 -0.57 10.71 -4.72
C ASP A 7 -1.80 10.30 -5.54
N TYR A 8 -2.83 9.85 -4.85
CA TYR A 8 -4.13 9.50 -5.42
C TYR A 8 -5.18 10.36 -4.73
N SER A 9 -5.22 11.63 -5.08
CA SER A 9 -6.18 12.57 -4.52
C SER A 9 -7.37 12.74 -5.44
N GLY A 10 -8.54 12.90 -4.84
CA GLY A 10 -9.82 13.09 -5.53
C GLY A 10 -10.73 11.86 -5.45
N ALA A 11 -11.97 12.05 -5.81
CA ALA A 11 -12.96 10.99 -5.91
C ALA A 11 -13.30 10.72 -7.37
N GLU A 12 -13.66 9.49 -7.67
CA GLU A 12 -14.02 9.09 -9.04
C GLU A 12 -15.49 9.38 -9.34
N ALA A 13 -15.78 9.76 -10.60
CA ALA A 13 -17.13 9.87 -11.10
C ALA A 13 -17.79 8.47 -11.19
N ASN A 14 -19.09 8.40 -10.90
CA ASN A 14 -19.83 7.14 -11.02
C ASN A 14 -20.32 6.93 -12.47
N TRP A 15 -19.58 6.14 -13.22
CA TRP A 15 -19.89 5.81 -14.60
C TRP A 15 -21.21 5.04 -14.77
N GLY A 16 -21.58 4.21 -13.78
CA GLY A 16 -22.84 3.49 -13.77
C GLY A 16 -24.05 4.43 -13.68
N ASP A 17 -23.96 5.47 -12.89
CA ASP A 17 -24.99 6.51 -12.80
C ASP A 17 -24.99 7.41 -14.04
N ALA A 18 -23.82 7.72 -14.60
CA ALA A 18 -23.72 8.47 -15.85
C ALA A 18 -24.44 7.78 -17.02
N ALA A 19 -24.33 6.46 -17.12
CA ALA A 19 -24.98 5.68 -18.16
C ALA A 19 -26.51 5.60 -18.00
N ARG A 20 -27.03 5.79 -16.78
CA ARG A 20 -28.47 5.73 -16.46
C ARG A 20 -29.13 7.10 -16.41
N LEU A 21 -28.34 8.17 -16.32
CA LEU A 21 -28.84 9.51 -16.23
C LEU A 21 -29.54 9.93 -17.54
N SER A 22 -30.73 10.51 -17.40
CA SER A 22 -31.44 11.07 -18.57
C SER A 22 -30.65 12.23 -19.19
N PRO A 23 -30.51 12.30 -20.51
CA PRO A 23 -29.85 13.41 -21.19
C PRO A 23 -30.57 14.76 -21.02
N TYR A 24 -31.82 14.73 -20.57
CA TYR A 24 -32.62 15.95 -20.29
C TYR A 24 -32.51 16.41 -18.84
N SER A 25 -31.74 15.71 -17.97
CA SER A 25 -31.62 16.08 -16.59
C SER A 25 -30.65 17.26 -16.41
N SER A 26 -31.05 18.27 -15.64
CA SER A 26 -30.13 19.30 -15.19
C SER A 26 -29.29 18.78 -14.03
N ILE A 27 -27.96 18.75 -14.18
CA ILE A 27 -27.03 18.29 -13.15
C ILE A 27 -26.70 19.38 -12.11
N ARG A 28 -27.10 20.63 -12.37
CA ARG A 28 -26.86 21.76 -11.47
C ARG A 28 -28.17 22.50 -11.18
N TYR A 29 -28.23 23.19 -10.04
CA TYR A 29 -29.33 24.10 -9.74
C TYR A 29 -29.17 25.39 -10.58
N ASP A 30 -30.27 25.89 -11.11
CA ASP A 30 -30.24 27.05 -12.01
C ASP A 30 -29.86 28.35 -11.32
N ASP A 31 -30.24 28.50 -10.02
CA ASP A 31 -30.11 29.74 -9.28
C ASP A 31 -28.70 29.98 -8.69
N ASP A 32 -27.97 28.95 -8.31
CA ASP A 32 -26.68 29.06 -7.62
C ASP A 32 -25.54 28.26 -8.25
N GLY A 33 -25.83 27.49 -9.31
CA GLY A 33 -24.84 26.66 -9.99
C GLY A 33 -24.34 25.48 -9.19
N THR A 34 -24.87 25.22 -7.99
CA THR A 34 -24.45 24.06 -7.18
C THR A 34 -24.94 22.75 -7.77
N LEU A 35 -24.26 21.68 -7.43
CA LEU A 35 -24.55 20.35 -7.95
C LEU A 35 -25.83 19.79 -7.32
N ARG A 36 -26.74 19.26 -8.14
CA ARG A 36 -27.88 18.47 -7.67
C ARG A 36 -27.43 17.05 -7.37
N ARG A 37 -27.80 16.52 -6.21
CA ARG A 37 -27.53 15.11 -5.88
C ARG A 37 -28.37 14.16 -6.71
N LEU A 38 -29.65 14.46 -6.84
CA LEU A 38 -30.64 13.68 -7.59
C LEU A 38 -31.20 14.51 -8.75
N PRO A 39 -30.53 14.52 -9.93
CA PRO A 39 -30.87 15.41 -11.03
C PRO A 39 -32.28 15.22 -11.60
N TYR A 40 -32.82 14.00 -11.48
CA TYR A 40 -34.14 13.63 -12.02
C TYR A 40 -35.26 13.67 -10.97
N GLY A 41 -34.90 13.78 -9.68
CA GLY A 41 -35.88 13.82 -8.58
C GLY A 41 -36.54 12.48 -8.27
N ASP A 42 -36.15 11.40 -8.94
CA ASP A 42 -36.71 10.05 -8.75
C ASP A 42 -36.10 9.26 -7.59
N GLY A 43 -35.03 9.78 -6.99
CA GLY A 43 -34.31 9.14 -5.91
C GLY A 43 -33.44 7.92 -6.32
N MET A 44 -33.46 7.54 -7.61
CA MET A 44 -32.86 6.29 -8.09
C MET A 44 -31.45 6.50 -8.67
N VAL A 45 -31.19 7.60 -9.34
CA VAL A 45 -29.92 7.87 -10.02
C VAL A 45 -29.25 9.08 -9.43
N GLN A 46 -28.09 8.87 -8.82
CA GLN A 46 -27.29 9.94 -8.27
C GLN A 46 -26.50 10.65 -9.38
N ASN A 47 -26.26 11.93 -9.21
CA ASN A 47 -25.41 12.70 -10.10
C ASN A 47 -24.01 12.07 -10.18
N PRO A 48 -23.53 11.69 -11.36
CA PRO A 48 -22.25 11.01 -11.53
C PRO A 48 -21.05 11.84 -11.07
N LEU A 49 -21.18 13.19 -11.07
CA LEU A 49 -20.14 14.11 -10.61
C LEU A 49 -20.18 14.34 -9.09
N TRP A 50 -21.22 13.85 -8.39
CA TRP A 50 -21.43 14.11 -6.97
C TRP A 50 -20.21 13.78 -6.12
N ASN A 51 -19.64 12.59 -6.30
CA ASN A 51 -18.47 12.19 -5.53
C ASN A 51 -17.24 13.06 -5.81
N VAL A 52 -17.09 13.51 -7.05
CA VAL A 52 -15.93 14.33 -7.48
C VAL A 52 -15.96 15.72 -6.87
N GLU A 53 -17.13 16.37 -6.85
CA GLU A 53 -17.27 17.73 -6.35
C GLU A 53 -17.49 17.81 -4.83
N MET A 54 -18.11 16.79 -4.25
CA MET A 54 -18.53 16.84 -2.83
C MET A 54 -17.57 16.13 -1.88
N LYS A 55 -16.82 15.12 -2.33
CA LYS A 55 -15.92 14.38 -1.43
C LYS A 55 -14.49 14.88 -1.57
N ASP A 56 -13.87 15.11 -0.42
CA ASP A 56 -12.44 15.40 -0.34
C ASP A 56 -11.70 14.13 0.08
N ASN A 57 -11.12 13.44 -0.90
CA ASN A 57 -10.35 12.22 -0.70
C ASN A 57 -8.89 12.49 -1.04
N LYS A 58 -8.01 12.14 -0.11
CA LYS A 58 -6.56 12.30 -0.30
C LYS A 58 -5.84 11.05 0.16
N GLU A 59 -5.14 10.41 -0.74
CA GLU A 59 -4.26 9.28 -0.45
C GLU A 59 -2.83 9.59 -0.85
N ILE A 60 -1.91 9.55 0.11
CA ILE A 60 -0.48 9.74 -0.13
C ILE A 60 0.27 8.53 0.40
N SER A 61 1.14 7.99 -0.43
CA SER A 61 2.00 6.86 -0.07
C SER A 61 3.46 7.22 -0.29
N TYR A 62 4.29 6.94 0.71
CA TYR A 62 5.75 7.07 0.64
C TYR A 62 6.38 5.70 0.81
N GLY A 63 7.31 5.36 -0.08
CA GLY A 63 8.07 4.12 -0.01
C GLY A 63 9.56 4.36 -0.05
N VAL A 64 10.28 3.76 0.88
CA VAL A 64 11.74 3.73 0.89
C VAL A 64 12.18 2.28 0.77
N PHE A 65 12.80 1.94 -0.34
CA PHE A 65 13.35 0.62 -0.58
C PHE A 65 14.87 0.69 -0.61
N ASN A 66 15.51 -0.14 0.19
CA ASN A 66 16.96 -0.25 0.27
C ASN A 66 17.37 -1.72 0.17
N ASN A 67 18.23 -2.03 -0.80
CA ASN A 67 18.78 -3.36 -0.98
C ASN A 67 20.31 -3.26 -1.04
N ASN A 68 20.96 -3.91 -0.09
CA ASN A 68 22.41 -3.96 0.02
C ASN A 68 22.87 -5.40 -0.08
N TYR A 69 24.00 -5.62 -0.72
CA TYR A 69 24.68 -6.90 -0.69
C TYR A 69 26.17 -6.70 -0.47
N MET A 70 26.78 -7.67 0.16
CA MET A 70 28.22 -7.71 0.39
C MET A 70 28.72 -9.12 0.05
N ILE A 71 29.81 -9.22 -0.69
CA ILE A 71 30.46 -10.49 -1.02
C ILE A 71 31.90 -10.42 -0.48
N ILE A 72 32.25 -11.39 0.35
CA ILE A 72 33.59 -11.56 0.92
C ILE A 72 34.17 -12.85 0.37
N LYS A 73 35.31 -12.77 -0.29
CA LYS A 73 36.12 -13.95 -0.63
C LYS A 73 36.94 -14.33 0.60
N LEU A 74 36.77 -15.55 1.06
CA LEU A 74 37.48 -16.07 2.22
C LEU A 74 38.86 -16.65 1.81
N PRO A 75 39.82 -16.81 2.76
CA PRO A 75 41.17 -17.28 2.45
C PRO A 75 41.22 -18.67 1.80
N LEU A 76 40.21 -19.52 2.03
CA LEU A 76 40.10 -20.84 1.38
C LEU A 76 39.70 -20.66 -0.09
N LYS A 77 40.49 -21.23 -0.99
CA LYS A 77 40.22 -21.15 -2.44
C LYS A 77 38.82 -21.71 -2.76
N GLY A 78 38.03 -20.90 -3.46
CA GLY A 78 36.69 -21.27 -3.87
C GLY A 78 35.60 -20.98 -2.84
N LEU A 79 35.95 -20.49 -1.63
CA LEU A 79 34.99 -20.16 -0.58
C LEU A 79 34.63 -18.66 -0.59
N SER A 80 33.35 -18.37 -0.61
CA SER A 80 32.83 -17.00 -0.51
C SER A 80 31.63 -16.94 0.44
N TYR A 81 31.47 -15.82 1.08
CA TYR A 81 30.32 -15.46 1.89
C TYR A 81 29.63 -14.28 1.25
N GLN A 82 28.32 -14.37 1.11
CA GLN A 82 27.47 -13.29 0.61
C GLN A 82 26.40 -12.98 1.65
N MET A 83 26.23 -11.70 1.94
CA MET A 83 25.16 -11.18 2.79
C MET A 83 24.27 -10.29 1.94
N ASN A 84 22.97 -10.53 1.98
CA ASN A 84 21.95 -9.68 1.39
C ASN A 84 21.09 -9.08 2.50
N LEU A 85 20.86 -7.77 2.45
CA LEU A 85 19.99 -7.04 3.35
C LEU A 85 19.02 -6.19 2.54
N SER A 86 17.76 -6.56 2.55
CA SER A 86 16.68 -5.81 1.92
C SER A 86 15.77 -5.21 2.98
N ASN A 87 15.50 -3.92 2.87
CA ASN A 87 14.65 -3.18 3.79
C ASN A 87 13.66 -2.35 2.98
N ASN A 88 12.36 -2.52 3.25
CA ASN A 88 11.28 -1.83 2.60
C ASN A 88 10.36 -1.19 3.65
N LEU A 89 10.32 0.13 3.65
CA LEU A 89 9.49 0.94 4.52
C LEU A 89 8.40 1.60 3.68
N ARG A 90 7.15 1.46 4.09
CA ARG A 90 6.00 2.10 3.43
C ARG A 90 5.16 2.83 4.46
N PHE A 91 4.86 4.07 4.14
CA PHE A 91 3.95 4.94 4.88
C PHE A 91 2.79 5.26 3.94
N LYS A 92 1.57 5.11 4.42
CA LYS A 92 0.36 5.41 3.67
C LYS A 92 -0.59 6.21 4.55
N ASP A 93 -1.00 7.36 4.04
CA ASP A 93 -2.00 8.23 4.64
C ASP A 93 -3.22 8.28 3.72
N VAL A 94 -4.38 7.92 4.26
CA VAL A 94 -5.67 8.03 3.55
C VAL A 94 -6.58 8.94 4.37
N ASN A 95 -7.03 10.00 3.74
CA ASN A 95 -7.94 10.97 4.35
C ASN A 95 -9.19 11.06 3.48
N ASN A 96 -10.34 10.94 4.08
CA ASN A 96 -11.62 11.05 3.39
C ASN A 96 -12.52 12.01 4.16
N TYR A 97 -13.26 12.81 3.43
CA TYR A 97 -14.26 13.72 3.97
C TYR A 97 -15.46 13.81 3.04
N THR A 98 -16.64 13.76 3.64
CA THR A 98 -17.91 14.02 2.98
C THR A 98 -18.58 15.15 3.73
N PRO A 99 -18.84 16.30 3.10
CA PRO A 99 -19.44 17.46 3.75
C PRO A 99 -20.91 17.26 4.13
N ALA A 100 -21.41 18.14 4.96
CA ALA A 100 -22.83 18.23 5.28
C ALA A 100 -23.67 18.53 4.03
N TYR A 101 -24.88 18.02 4.02
CA TYR A 101 -25.80 18.23 2.93
C TYR A 101 -27.24 18.38 3.44
N ASN A 102 -27.96 19.36 2.90
CA ASN A 102 -29.36 19.58 3.25
C ASN A 102 -30.13 20.12 2.03
N ARG A 103 -30.42 19.23 1.08
CA ARG A 103 -31.21 19.52 -0.15
C ARG A 103 -31.92 18.25 -0.63
N ASP A 104 -32.80 18.39 -1.58
CA ASP A 104 -33.55 17.28 -2.23
C ASP A 104 -34.28 16.38 -1.23
N GLY A 105 -34.78 16.94 -0.12
CA GLY A 105 -35.44 16.16 0.95
C GLY A 105 -34.49 15.26 1.76
N SER A 106 -33.19 15.38 1.57
CA SER A 106 -32.15 14.68 2.32
C SER A 106 -31.36 15.63 3.17
N SER A 107 -31.04 15.25 4.39
CA SER A 107 -30.20 16.02 5.31
C SER A 107 -29.24 15.09 6.05
N TRP A 108 -27.96 15.41 6.04
CA TRP A 108 -26.93 14.78 6.87
C TRP A 108 -25.82 15.77 7.21
N LEU A 109 -25.17 15.54 8.32
CA LEU A 109 -23.98 16.27 8.73
C LEU A 109 -22.73 15.65 8.12
N GLY A 110 -21.63 16.40 8.14
CA GLY A 110 -20.35 15.95 7.60
C GLY A 110 -19.83 14.68 8.29
N SER A 111 -19.04 13.92 7.56
CA SER A 111 -18.35 12.74 8.08
C SER A 111 -16.96 12.64 7.47
N GLY A 112 -16.01 12.12 8.25
CA GLY A 112 -14.65 11.98 7.76
C GLY A 112 -13.87 10.89 8.45
N SER A 113 -12.76 10.51 7.82
CA SER A 113 -11.80 9.56 8.37
C SER A 113 -10.38 9.88 8.00
N LYS A 114 -9.46 9.53 8.90
CA LYS A 114 -8.01 9.51 8.67
C LYS A 114 -7.47 8.13 8.98
N GLU A 115 -6.68 7.61 8.08
CA GLU A 115 -6.00 6.33 8.22
C GLU A 115 -4.51 6.55 8.03
N HIS A 116 -3.72 6.10 9.00
CA HIS A 116 -2.26 6.07 8.93
C HIS A 116 -1.81 4.61 8.96
N GLN A 117 -1.06 4.21 7.96
CA GLN A 117 -0.50 2.87 7.87
C GLN A 117 1.02 2.95 7.72
N PHE A 118 1.71 2.16 8.52
CA PHE A 118 3.14 1.93 8.43
C PHE A 118 3.42 0.45 8.23
N THR A 119 4.21 0.11 7.22
CA THR A 119 4.64 -1.26 6.93
C THR A 119 6.16 -1.30 6.85
N HIS A 120 6.76 -2.27 7.50
CA HIS A 120 8.19 -2.53 7.48
C HIS A 120 8.45 -3.99 7.12
N ASP A 121 9.11 -4.23 5.99
CA ASP A 121 9.55 -5.55 5.57
C ASP A 121 11.09 -5.59 5.56
N LEU A 122 11.66 -6.58 6.24
CA LEU A 122 13.09 -6.82 6.32
C LEU A 122 13.40 -8.24 5.86
N ILE A 123 14.34 -8.37 4.94
CA ILE A 123 14.88 -9.67 4.50
C ILE A 123 16.39 -9.63 4.72
N PHE A 124 16.88 -10.62 5.45
CA PHE A 124 18.30 -10.78 5.73
C PHE A 124 18.73 -12.19 5.36
N GLU A 125 19.62 -12.32 4.38
CA GLU A 125 20.11 -13.61 3.88
C GLU A 125 21.61 -13.69 4.02
N ASN A 126 22.06 -14.85 4.49
CA ASN A 126 23.47 -15.24 4.59
C ASN A 126 23.68 -16.44 3.68
N ILE A 127 24.60 -16.33 2.76
CA ILE A 127 24.87 -17.34 1.74
C ILE A 127 26.35 -17.68 1.76
N VAL A 128 26.68 -18.94 2.03
CA VAL A 128 28.04 -19.47 1.92
C VAL A 128 28.12 -20.31 0.64
N LYS A 129 29.06 -19.98 -0.21
CA LYS A 129 29.30 -20.71 -1.47
C LYS A 129 30.72 -21.24 -1.48
N TYR A 130 30.84 -22.52 -1.80
CA TYR A 130 32.13 -23.16 -2.03
C TYR A 130 32.10 -23.80 -3.39
N ASN A 131 33.05 -23.44 -4.25
CA ASN A 131 33.25 -24.07 -5.54
C ASN A 131 34.75 -24.33 -5.74
N ASN A 132 35.11 -25.60 -5.96
CA ASN A 132 36.47 -25.97 -6.22
C ASN A 132 36.55 -27.19 -7.13
N THR A 133 37.62 -27.25 -7.92
CA THR A 133 37.93 -28.38 -8.78
C THR A 133 39.17 -29.09 -8.26
N PHE A 134 39.05 -30.38 -7.96
CA PHE A 134 40.09 -31.24 -7.48
C PHE A 134 40.58 -32.17 -8.60
N ALA A 135 41.88 -32.41 -8.67
CA ALA A 135 42.50 -33.30 -9.64
C ALA A 135 42.02 -33.05 -11.09
N GLU A 136 41.72 -31.79 -11.45
CA GLU A 136 41.26 -31.33 -12.77
C GLU A 136 39.98 -31.98 -13.30
N LYS A 137 39.36 -32.90 -12.55
CA LYS A 137 38.20 -33.71 -12.99
C LYS A 137 37.02 -33.65 -12.04
N HIS A 138 37.25 -33.32 -10.78
CA HIS A 138 36.21 -33.35 -9.73
C HIS A 138 35.81 -31.93 -9.35
N ASN A 139 34.73 -31.43 -9.88
CA ASN A 139 34.17 -30.14 -9.50
C ASN A 139 33.11 -30.35 -8.44
N VAL A 140 33.25 -29.66 -7.31
CA VAL A 140 32.31 -29.64 -6.17
C VAL A 140 31.80 -28.23 -6.01
N ASP A 141 30.46 -28.08 -5.99
CA ASP A 141 29.75 -26.85 -5.70
C ASP A 141 28.84 -27.06 -4.48
N VAL A 142 29.01 -26.23 -3.47
CA VAL A 142 28.19 -26.26 -2.26
C VAL A 142 27.64 -24.87 -2.02
N THR A 143 26.34 -24.77 -1.83
CA THR A 143 25.68 -23.55 -1.42
C THR A 143 24.87 -23.82 -0.16
N LEU A 144 25.15 -23.05 0.89
CA LEU A 144 24.37 -23.02 2.12
C LEU A 144 23.74 -21.63 2.24
N MET A 145 22.47 -21.57 2.55
CA MET A 145 21.74 -20.32 2.78
C MET A 145 20.97 -20.39 4.08
N TYR A 146 21.02 -19.28 4.82
CA TYR A 146 20.18 -19.00 5.97
C TYR A 146 19.55 -17.64 5.78
N GLY A 147 18.21 -17.62 5.75
CA GLY A 147 17.39 -16.43 5.56
C GLY A 147 16.53 -16.13 6.78
N TYR A 148 16.40 -14.86 7.10
CA TYR A 148 15.47 -14.31 8.08
C TYR A 148 14.60 -13.26 7.40
N GLU A 149 13.30 -13.43 7.51
CA GLU A 149 12.30 -12.48 7.02
C GLU A 149 11.49 -11.94 8.19
N TYR A 150 11.25 -10.66 8.18
CA TYR A 150 10.41 -9.99 9.17
C TYR A 150 9.49 -9.01 8.45
N SER A 151 8.21 -9.04 8.80
CA SER A 151 7.22 -8.07 8.34
C SER A 151 6.42 -7.56 9.52
N SER A 152 6.21 -6.26 9.55
CA SER A 152 5.30 -5.62 10.51
C SER A 152 4.43 -4.59 9.82
N ALA A 153 3.16 -4.56 10.19
CA ALA A 153 2.20 -3.57 9.72
C ALA A 153 1.44 -3.00 10.92
N ASN A 154 1.37 -1.68 10.98
CA ASN A 154 0.57 -0.95 11.95
C ASN A 154 -0.40 -0.05 11.18
N LYS A 155 -1.66 -0.06 11.58
CA LYS A 155 -2.70 0.76 10.99
C LYS A 155 -3.50 1.41 12.12
N SER A 156 -3.73 2.71 11.99
CA SER A 156 -4.60 3.48 12.89
C SER A 156 -5.63 4.20 12.03
N THR A 157 -6.90 4.05 12.39
CA THR A 157 -8.01 4.70 11.71
C THR A 157 -8.78 5.54 12.74
N LEU A 158 -8.95 6.80 12.43
CA LEU A 158 -9.79 7.73 13.17
C LEU A 158 -10.94 8.12 12.26
N SER A 159 -12.17 8.05 12.75
CA SER A 159 -13.33 8.53 12.03
C SER A 159 -14.26 9.32 12.94
N SER A 160 -15.00 10.22 12.34
CA SER A 160 -15.97 11.05 13.02
C SER A 160 -17.17 11.29 12.13
N ASN A 161 -18.34 11.33 12.74
CA ASN A 161 -19.60 11.66 12.11
C ASN A 161 -20.24 12.87 12.81
N ASN A 162 -21.30 13.40 12.21
CA ASN A 162 -22.02 14.56 12.69
C ASN A 162 -21.13 15.81 12.83
N ILE A 163 -20.31 16.05 11.81
CA ILE A 163 -19.49 17.24 11.72
C ILE A 163 -20.37 18.37 11.15
N PHE A 164 -20.57 19.43 11.93
CA PHE A 164 -21.47 20.54 11.56
C PHE A 164 -20.75 21.73 10.91
N ASN A 165 -19.43 21.68 10.81
CA ASN A 165 -18.63 22.72 10.15
C ASN A 165 -17.63 22.09 9.18
N ASP A 166 -17.85 22.29 7.89
CA ASP A 166 -17.06 21.68 6.81
C ASP A 166 -15.73 22.41 6.53
N ALA A 167 -15.47 23.57 7.15
CA ALA A 167 -14.34 24.45 6.83
C ALA A 167 -12.96 23.77 6.98
N LEU A 168 -12.84 22.77 7.87
CA LEU A 168 -11.61 22.03 8.12
C LEU A 168 -11.54 20.67 7.39
N GLY A 169 -12.63 20.24 6.74
CA GLY A 169 -12.71 18.97 6.07
C GLY A 169 -12.24 17.80 6.97
N PHE A 170 -11.41 16.90 6.43
CA PHE A 170 -10.86 15.79 7.21
C PHE A 170 -9.91 16.22 8.35
N ASN A 171 -9.52 17.50 8.46
CA ASN A 171 -8.75 18.01 9.61
C ASN A 171 -9.64 18.42 10.77
N GLY A 172 -10.95 18.47 10.57
CA GLY A 172 -11.93 18.82 11.58
C GLY A 172 -12.60 17.65 12.28
N LEU A 173 -12.04 16.45 12.28
CA LEU A 173 -12.67 15.26 12.88
C LEU A 173 -13.01 15.46 14.38
N GLY A 174 -12.22 16.26 15.10
CA GLY A 174 -12.41 16.52 16.52
C GLY A 174 -13.66 17.34 16.87
N ILE A 175 -14.32 18.00 15.90
CA ILE A 175 -15.54 18.78 16.12
C ILE A 175 -16.83 18.02 15.88
N GLY A 176 -16.75 16.79 15.40
CA GLY A 176 -17.92 15.91 15.25
C GLY A 176 -18.35 15.32 16.60
N GLU A 177 -19.52 14.73 16.63
CA GLU A 177 -20.11 14.17 17.87
C GLU A 177 -19.73 12.71 18.11
N ASN A 178 -19.61 11.91 17.03
CA ASN A 178 -19.38 10.46 17.14
C ASN A 178 -17.99 10.12 16.62
N HIS A 179 -17.08 9.85 17.52
CA HIS A 179 -15.71 9.48 17.20
C HIS A 179 -15.49 7.96 17.30
N THR A 180 -14.80 7.41 16.33
CA THR A 180 -14.37 6.02 16.35
C THR A 180 -12.86 5.96 16.13
N VAL A 181 -12.17 5.22 17.00
CA VAL A 181 -10.75 4.95 16.88
C VAL A 181 -10.56 3.46 16.74
N SER A 182 -9.85 3.04 15.72
CA SER A 182 -9.49 1.64 15.49
C SER A 182 -8.00 1.54 15.23
N THR A 183 -7.37 0.54 15.85
CA THR A 183 -5.95 0.26 15.64
C THR A 183 -5.77 -1.23 15.36
N THR A 184 -4.89 -1.53 14.42
CA THR A 184 -4.51 -2.89 14.09
C THR A 184 -3.00 -2.96 13.98
N ALA A 185 -2.41 -4.00 14.58
CA ALA A 185 -0.98 -4.27 14.48
C ALA A 185 -0.78 -5.75 14.15
N GLY A 186 0.08 -6.02 13.20
CA GLY A 186 0.47 -7.37 12.82
C GLY A 186 1.99 -7.48 12.69
N LYS A 187 2.53 -8.62 13.08
CA LYS A 187 3.95 -8.95 12.90
C LYS A 187 4.04 -10.40 12.46
N SER A 188 4.95 -10.67 11.55
CA SER A 188 5.33 -12.01 11.15
C SER A 188 6.83 -12.11 11.02
N ALA A 189 7.36 -13.29 11.31
CA ALA A 189 8.76 -13.61 11.08
C ALA A 189 8.86 -15.03 10.53
N ALA A 190 9.77 -15.23 9.60
CA ALA A 190 10.08 -16.53 9.03
C ALA A 190 11.59 -16.75 8.98
N VAL A 191 11.98 -17.99 9.13
CA VAL A 191 13.36 -18.42 8.96
C VAL A 191 13.37 -19.48 7.86
N SER A 192 14.29 -19.34 6.93
CA SER A 192 14.51 -20.29 5.85
C SER A 192 15.95 -20.79 5.85
N SER A 193 16.14 -22.05 5.50
CA SER A 193 17.46 -22.60 5.29
C SER A 193 17.47 -23.47 4.05
N MET A 194 18.57 -23.42 3.31
CA MET A 194 18.77 -24.23 2.11
C MET A 194 20.20 -24.74 2.08
N ALA A 195 20.34 -26.00 1.68
CA ALA A 195 21.62 -26.61 1.35
C ALA A 195 21.52 -27.23 -0.06
N ARG A 196 22.48 -26.91 -0.89
CA ARG A 196 22.62 -27.49 -2.22
C ARG A 196 24.05 -27.99 -2.40
N VAL A 197 24.18 -29.23 -2.90
CA VAL A 197 25.47 -29.83 -3.24
C VAL A 197 25.41 -30.30 -4.68
N GLY A 198 26.31 -29.81 -5.50
CA GLY A 198 26.52 -30.25 -6.87
C GLY A 198 27.88 -30.91 -7.02
N TYR A 199 27.92 -32.01 -7.74
CA TYR A 199 29.16 -32.69 -8.10
C TYR A 199 29.20 -32.96 -9.60
N ARG A 200 30.32 -32.64 -10.22
CA ARG A 200 30.56 -32.88 -11.64
C ARG A 200 31.91 -33.56 -11.86
N PHE A 201 31.87 -34.66 -12.56
CA PHE A 201 33.06 -35.43 -12.91
C PHE A 201 33.41 -35.31 -14.38
N ALA A 202 34.65 -34.89 -14.67
CA ALA A 202 35.25 -34.78 -16.01
C ALA A 202 34.36 -34.02 -17.03
N ASP A 203 33.53 -33.09 -16.54
CA ASP A 203 32.53 -32.31 -17.31
C ASP A 203 31.49 -33.17 -18.07
N LYS A 204 31.39 -34.45 -17.75
CA LYS A 204 30.47 -35.40 -18.39
C LYS A 204 29.34 -35.89 -17.50
N TYR A 205 29.60 -36.09 -16.22
CA TYR A 205 28.63 -36.63 -15.27
C TYR A 205 28.37 -35.63 -14.18
N MET A 206 27.10 -35.32 -13.96
CA MET A 206 26.66 -34.32 -12.96
C MET A 206 25.56 -34.91 -12.08
N VAL A 207 25.68 -34.67 -10.77
CA VAL A 207 24.68 -34.97 -9.74
C VAL A 207 24.42 -33.72 -8.93
N ASN A 208 23.13 -33.38 -8.70
CA ASN A 208 22.67 -32.27 -7.87
C ASN A 208 21.76 -32.80 -6.78
#